data_dc409b7c65a284934cc1445808fd08c5
#
_entry.id   dc409b7c65a284934cc1445808fd08c5
#
_cell.length_a   1.000
_cell.length_b   1.000
_cell.length_c   1.000
_cell.angle_alpha   90.00
_cell.angle_beta   90.00
_cell.angle_gamma   90.00
#
_symmetry.space_group_name_H-M   'P 1'
#
loop_
_entity.id
_entity.type
_entity.pdbx_description
1 polymer ?
#
loop_
_entity_poly.entity_id
_entity_poly.type
_entity_poly.pdbx_seq_one_letter_code
_entity_poly.pdbx_strand_id
1 'polypeptide(L)'
;MRAANGREAALEAMRRMRRAGAYSSDAVDGVIKQSALEPREAAFCTRIVRETLQNLYFIDHYLNLWSNTPTKRLEPAVLDILRISAAQLLFMDRVPPSAAVNEGVNPVSYTHLRAHETLANL
;
A
#
# COMPACT_ATOMS: atom_id res chain seq x y z
N MET A 1 17.11 -7.81 1.76
CA MET A 1 16.08 -7.81 2.83
C MET A 1 15.05 -8.88 2.57
N ARG A 2 14.64 -9.57 3.61
CA ARG A 2 13.65 -10.62 3.52
C ARG A 2 12.35 -10.13 4.14
N ALA A 3 11.30 -10.03 3.35
CA ALA A 3 10.01 -9.57 3.82
C ALA A 3 9.27 -10.69 4.56
N ALA A 4 8.56 -10.34 5.63
CA ALA A 4 7.83 -11.30 6.43
C ALA A 4 6.43 -11.59 5.88
N ASN A 5 5.87 -10.67 5.09
CA ASN A 5 4.52 -10.81 4.55
C ASN A 5 4.38 -10.01 3.26
N GLY A 6 3.20 -10.08 2.66
CA GLY A 6 2.93 -9.42 1.38
C GLY A 6 3.05 -7.90 1.42
N ARG A 7 2.65 -7.28 2.53
CA ARG A 7 2.73 -5.83 2.68
C ARG A 7 4.17 -5.36 2.76
N GLU A 8 5.00 -6.03 3.54
CA GLU A 8 6.44 -5.70 3.60
C GLU A 8 7.11 -5.93 2.27
N ALA A 9 6.74 -7.01 1.57
CA ALA A 9 7.27 -7.27 0.24
C ALA A 9 6.88 -6.17 -0.75
N ALA A 10 5.67 -5.66 -0.66
CA ALA A 10 5.21 -4.57 -1.53
C ALA A 10 6.04 -3.29 -1.27
N LEU A 11 6.32 -2.97 -0.01
CA LEU A 11 7.18 -1.84 0.34
C LEU A 11 8.57 -2.00 -0.23
N GLU A 12 9.15 -3.19 -0.10
CA GLU A 12 10.49 -3.45 -0.62
C GLU A 12 10.52 -3.36 -2.15
N ALA A 13 9.48 -3.87 -2.81
CA ALA A 13 9.36 -3.76 -4.25
C ALA A 13 9.27 -2.30 -4.70
N MET A 14 8.48 -1.49 -4.02
CA MET A 14 8.37 -0.06 -4.31
C MET A 14 9.71 0.64 -4.14
N ARG A 15 10.44 0.30 -3.09
CA ARG A 15 11.76 0.86 -2.84
C ARG A 15 12.73 0.52 -3.97
N ARG A 16 12.75 -0.74 -4.40
CA ARG A 16 13.63 -1.19 -5.48
C ARG A 16 13.31 -0.52 -6.79
N MET A 17 12.03 -0.37 -7.11
CA MET A 17 11.60 0.31 -8.32
C MET A 17 11.99 1.78 -8.31
N ARG A 18 11.83 2.44 -7.17
CA ARG A 18 12.21 3.84 -7.01
C ARG A 18 13.72 4.02 -7.23
N ARG A 19 14.53 3.13 -6.64
CA ARG A 19 15.99 3.19 -6.79
C ARG A 19 16.43 2.92 -8.21
N ALA A 20 15.76 2.02 -8.90
CA ALA A 20 16.07 1.70 -10.28
C ALA A 20 15.58 2.77 -11.26
N GLY A 21 14.68 3.64 -10.82
CA GLY A 21 14.09 4.67 -11.67
C GLY A 21 13.09 4.15 -12.67
N ALA A 22 12.61 2.93 -12.51
CA ALA A 22 11.65 2.32 -13.43
C ALA A 22 10.77 1.32 -12.70
N TYR A 23 9.52 1.26 -13.10
CA TYR A 23 8.57 0.28 -12.57
C TYR A 23 8.74 -1.04 -13.32
N SER A 24 8.86 -2.13 -12.58
CA SER A 24 9.17 -3.43 -13.15
C SER A 24 8.53 -4.55 -12.35
N SER A 25 7.91 -5.49 -13.06
CA SER A 25 7.40 -6.70 -12.43
C SER A 25 8.55 -7.57 -11.89
N ASP A 26 9.74 -7.42 -12.43
CA ASP A 26 10.92 -8.15 -11.95
C ASP A 26 11.27 -7.79 -10.51
N ALA A 27 11.06 -6.54 -10.12
CA ALA A 27 11.30 -6.12 -8.75
C ALA A 27 10.36 -6.85 -7.78
N VAL A 28 9.09 -6.97 -8.15
CA VAL A 28 8.09 -7.68 -7.36
C VAL A 28 8.44 -9.16 -7.26
N ASP A 29 8.68 -9.78 -8.40
CA ASP A 29 9.02 -11.21 -8.45
C ASP A 29 10.30 -11.52 -7.67
N GLY A 30 11.28 -10.64 -7.76
CA GLY A 30 12.54 -10.79 -7.03
C GLY A 30 12.34 -10.77 -5.52
N VAL A 31 11.54 -9.83 -5.03
CA VAL A 31 11.26 -9.74 -3.59
C VAL A 31 10.50 -10.97 -3.11
N ILE A 32 9.50 -11.40 -3.86
CA ILE A 32 8.70 -12.57 -3.52
C ILE A 32 9.59 -13.81 -3.41
N LYS A 33 10.47 -14.02 -4.40
CA LYS A 33 11.39 -15.15 -4.39
C LYS A 33 12.35 -15.10 -3.21
N GLN A 34 12.98 -13.96 -3.00
CA GLN A 34 13.96 -13.82 -1.93
C GLN A 34 13.35 -13.99 -0.55
N SER A 35 12.08 -13.60 -0.41
CA SER A 35 11.37 -13.68 0.87
C SER A 35 10.71 -15.03 1.09
N ALA A 36 10.68 -15.89 0.08
CA ALA A 36 10.06 -17.22 0.15
C ALA A 36 8.61 -17.11 0.66
N LEU A 37 7.87 -16.15 0.14
CA LEU A 37 6.50 -15.92 0.56
C LEU A 37 5.58 -17.06 0.12
N GLU A 38 4.61 -17.37 0.98
CA GLU A 38 3.54 -18.28 0.61
C GLU A 38 2.73 -17.71 -0.56
N PRO A 39 2.12 -18.55 -1.39
CA PRO A 39 1.35 -18.07 -2.56
C PRO A 39 0.33 -16.99 -2.23
N ARG A 40 -0.31 -17.09 -1.10
CA ARG A 40 -1.30 -16.11 -0.64
C ARG A 40 -0.67 -14.74 -0.40
N GLU A 41 0.47 -14.72 0.29
CA GLU A 41 1.18 -13.47 0.55
C GLU A 41 1.83 -12.91 -0.69
N ALA A 42 2.32 -13.78 -1.57
CA ALA A 42 2.86 -13.36 -2.86
C ALA A 42 1.79 -12.69 -3.72
N ALA A 43 0.60 -13.28 -3.78
CA ALA A 43 -0.52 -12.70 -4.53
C ALA A 43 -0.96 -11.36 -3.93
N PHE A 44 -0.96 -11.24 -2.61
CA PHE A 44 -1.30 -10.00 -1.93
C PHE A 44 -0.27 -8.90 -2.24
N CYS A 45 1.01 -9.24 -2.19
CA CYS A 45 2.09 -8.31 -2.56
C CYS A 45 1.89 -7.79 -3.99
N THR A 46 1.69 -8.68 -4.93
CA THR A 46 1.50 -8.31 -6.33
C THR A 46 0.29 -7.40 -6.50
N ARG A 47 -0.79 -7.69 -5.81
CA ARG A 47 -2.00 -6.89 -5.87
C ARG A 47 -1.80 -5.49 -5.29
N ILE A 48 -1.13 -5.38 -4.14
CA ILE A 48 -0.85 -4.07 -3.53
C ILE A 48 -0.05 -3.20 -4.50
N VAL A 49 1.02 -3.74 -5.06
CA VAL A 49 1.87 -2.99 -5.98
C VAL A 49 1.08 -2.58 -7.22
N ARG A 50 0.33 -3.50 -7.81
CA ARG A 50 -0.47 -3.21 -8.99
C ARG A 50 -1.51 -2.12 -8.74
N GLU A 51 -2.28 -2.23 -7.66
CA GLU A 51 -3.28 -1.23 -7.34
C GLU A 51 -2.65 0.13 -7.05
N THR A 52 -1.51 0.13 -6.39
CA THR A 52 -0.78 1.37 -6.11
C THR A 52 -0.33 2.04 -7.40
N LEU A 53 0.31 1.30 -8.30
CA LEU A 53 0.84 1.87 -9.53
C LEU A 53 -0.25 2.28 -10.51
N GLN A 54 -1.32 1.49 -10.62
CA GLN A 54 -2.42 1.82 -11.51
C GLN A 54 -3.18 3.08 -11.08
N ASN A 55 -3.19 3.36 -9.78
CA ASN A 55 -3.94 4.46 -9.22
C ASN A 55 -3.04 5.55 -8.64
N LEU A 56 -1.78 5.57 -9.04
CA LEU A 56 -0.78 6.43 -8.43
C LEU A 56 -1.16 7.91 -8.49
N TYR A 57 -1.68 8.37 -9.62
CA TYR A 57 -2.10 9.74 -9.78
C TYR A 57 -3.19 10.12 -8.78
N PHE A 58 -4.20 9.29 -8.68
CA PHE A 58 -5.30 9.53 -7.73
C PHE A 58 -4.84 9.46 -6.29
N ILE A 59 -3.99 8.50 -5.99
CA ILE A 59 -3.44 8.34 -4.65
C ILE A 59 -2.68 9.60 -4.25
N ASP A 60 -1.78 10.07 -5.08
CA ASP A 60 -1.00 11.28 -4.78
C ASP A 60 -1.90 12.51 -4.66
N HIS A 61 -2.92 12.59 -5.48
CA HIS A 61 -3.90 13.67 -5.40
C HIS A 61 -4.57 13.69 -4.01
N TYR A 62 -5.06 12.54 -3.56
CA TYR A 62 -5.70 12.46 -2.24
C TYR A 62 -4.73 12.68 -1.10
N LEU A 63 -3.52 12.17 -1.21
CA LEU A 63 -2.50 12.41 -0.19
C LEU A 63 -2.20 13.90 -0.06
N ASN A 64 -2.13 14.62 -1.17
CA ASN A 64 -1.93 16.08 -1.13
C ASN A 64 -3.10 16.83 -0.53
N LEU A 65 -4.33 16.31 -0.70
CA LEU A 65 -5.51 16.92 -0.10
C LEU A 65 -5.57 16.71 1.41
N TRP A 66 -5.15 15.53 1.87
CA TRP A 66 -5.33 15.12 3.27
C TRP A 66 -4.12 15.37 4.13
N SER A 67 -2.94 15.52 3.55
CA SER A 67 -1.70 15.74 4.27
C SER A 67 -1.36 17.24 4.28
N ASN A 68 -0.82 17.71 5.39
CA ASN A 68 -0.31 19.07 5.50
C ASN A 68 1.00 19.25 4.74
N THR A 69 1.68 18.15 4.42
CA THR A 69 2.95 18.18 3.72
C THR A 69 2.74 17.63 2.30
N PRO A 70 3.10 18.40 1.26
CA PRO A 70 2.99 17.91 -0.11
C PRO A 70 3.82 16.65 -0.33
N THR A 71 3.34 15.75 -1.20
CA THR A 71 4.04 14.49 -1.49
C THR A 71 5.47 14.72 -1.94
N LYS A 72 5.74 15.82 -2.63
CA LYS A 72 7.10 16.18 -3.09
C LYS A 72 8.10 16.35 -1.95
N ARG A 73 7.64 16.70 -0.76
CA ARG A 73 8.49 16.98 0.39
C ARG A 73 8.60 15.82 1.36
N LEU A 74 7.87 14.76 1.12
CA LEU A 74 7.93 13.58 1.98
C LEU A 74 9.18 12.77 1.66
N GLU A 75 9.75 12.16 2.68
CA GLU A 75 10.81 11.19 2.45
C GLU A 75 10.27 10.06 1.58
N PRO A 76 11.05 9.58 0.60
CA PRO A 76 10.59 8.54 -0.29
C PRO A 76 10.05 7.29 0.41
N ALA A 77 10.70 6.87 1.50
CA ALA A 77 10.23 5.71 2.26
C ALA A 77 8.87 5.95 2.90
N VAL A 78 8.65 7.15 3.43
CA VAL A 78 7.36 7.54 4.01
C VAL A 78 6.29 7.60 2.92
N LEU A 79 6.63 8.16 1.78
CA LEU A 79 5.72 8.26 0.66
C LEU A 79 5.29 6.87 0.17
N ASP A 80 6.22 5.93 0.08
CA ASP A 80 5.90 4.54 -0.29
C ASP A 80 4.88 3.94 0.68
N ILE A 81 5.08 4.13 1.98
CA ILE A 81 4.16 3.63 3.00
C ILE A 81 2.77 4.25 2.83
N LEU A 82 2.71 5.56 2.64
CA LEU A 82 1.45 6.26 2.47
C LEU A 82 0.74 5.81 1.20
N ARG A 83 1.47 5.63 0.11
CA ARG A 83 0.91 5.20 -1.15
C ARG A 83 0.29 3.82 -1.07
N ILE A 84 1.00 2.84 -0.50
CA ILE A 84 0.44 1.50 -0.41
C ILE A 84 -0.70 1.42 0.61
N SER A 85 -0.64 2.23 1.67
CA SER A 85 -1.73 2.29 2.64
C SER A 85 -2.98 2.88 2.01
N ALA A 86 -2.84 3.99 1.27
CA ALA A 86 -3.95 4.60 0.57
C ALA A 86 -4.53 3.67 -0.50
N ALA A 87 -3.68 2.94 -1.22
CA ALA A 87 -4.14 1.98 -2.21
C ALA A 87 -5.02 0.91 -1.58
N GLN A 88 -4.61 0.40 -0.42
CA GLN A 88 -5.39 -0.61 0.28
C GLN A 88 -6.74 -0.05 0.76
N LEU A 89 -6.74 1.15 1.31
CA LEU A 89 -7.97 1.77 1.82
C LEU A 89 -8.93 2.19 0.71
N LEU A 90 -8.42 2.70 -0.38
CA LEU A 90 -9.24 3.29 -1.44
C LEU A 90 -9.63 2.28 -2.52
N PHE A 91 -8.76 1.32 -2.83
CA PHE A 91 -8.92 0.45 -3.99
C PHE A 91 -8.91 -1.04 -3.67
N MET A 92 -8.65 -1.42 -2.43
CA MET A 92 -8.56 -2.82 -2.02
C MET A 92 -9.43 -3.10 -0.79
N ASP A 93 -10.50 -2.38 -0.64
CA ASP A 93 -11.36 -2.50 0.54
C ASP A 93 -12.31 -3.72 0.49
N ARG A 94 -12.01 -4.69 -0.36
CA ARG A 94 -12.80 -5.92 -0.46
C ARG A 94 -12.44 -6.91 0.63
N VAL A 95 -12.23 -6.38 1.82
CA VAL A 95 -12.12 -7.20 3.00
C VAL A 95 -13.54 -7.66 3.33
N PRO A 96 -13.78 -8.98 3.45
CA PRO A 96 -15.10 -9.45 3.81
C PRO A 96 -15.56 -8.81 5.11
N PRO A 97 -16.84 -8.45 5.25
CA PRO A 97 -17.34 -7.85 6.48
C PRO A 97 -16.98 -8.66 7.72
N SER A 98 -16.98 -9.98 7.60
CA SER A 98 -16.59 -10.86 8.70
C SER A 98 -15.15 -10.65 9.14
N ALA A 99 -14.24 -10.50 8.19
CA ALA A 99 -12.84 -10.26 8.51
C ALA A 99 -12.63 -8.87 9.12
N ALA A 100 -13.33 -7.87 8.63
CA ALA A 100 -13.28 -6.53 9.18
C ALA A 100 -13.77 -6.50 10.63
N VAL A 101 -14.85 -7.22 10.91
CA VAL A 101 -15.38 -7.34 12.25
C VAL A 101 -14.38 -8.04 13.18
N ASN A 102 -13.74 -9.09 12.67
CA ASN A 102 -12.75 -9.83 13.46
C ASN A 102 -11.55 -8.96 13.84
N GLU A 103 -11.26 -7.94 13.07
CA GLU A 103 -10.21 -7.00 13.39
C GLU A 103 -10.70 -5.85 14.26
N GLY A 104 -11.95 -5.92 14.72
CA GLY A 104 -12.53 -4.88 15.56
C GLY A 104 -12.92 -3.63 14.80
N VAL A 105 -13.05 -3.72 13.49
CA VAL A 105 -13.39 -2.60 12.64
C VAL A 105 -14.85 -2.71 12.21
N ASN A 106 -15.63 -1.65 12.40
CA ASN A 106 -16.96 -1.57 11.84
C ASN A 106 -16.82 -1.28 10.35
N PRO A 107 -17.23 -2.20 9.47
CA PRO A 107 -16.86 -2.10 8.06
C PRO A 107 -17.53 -0.97 7.30
N VAL A 108 -18.70 -0.53 7.70
CA VAL A 108 -19.47 0.41 6.89
C VAL A 108 -19.13 1.85 7.23
N SER A 109 -19.60 2.34 8.35
CA SER A 109 -19.40 3.75 8.70
C SER A 109 -18.01 4.01 9.26
N TYR A 110 -17.48 3.04 9.99
CA TYR A 110 -16.19 3.18 10.65
C TYR A 110 -15.05 3.29 9.64
N THR A 111 -15.06 2.44 8.64
CA THR A 111 -13.97 2.41 7.64
C THR A 111 -13.87 3.75 6.92
N HIS A 112 -14.98 4.32 6.51
CA HIS A 112 -14.97 5.61 5.83
C HIS A 112 -14.44 6.73 6.71
N LEU A 113 -14.95 6.84 7.91
CA LEU A 113 -14.54 7.91 8.82
C LEU A 113 -13.08 7.75 9.23
N ARG A 114 -12.69 6.52 9.54
CA ARG A 114 -11.32 6.25 9.96
C ARG A 114 -10.30 6.43 8.85
N ALA A 115 -10.66 6.10 7.64
CA ALA A 115 -9.77 6.30 6.51
C ALA A 115 -9.46 7.80 6.36
N HIS A 116 -10.48 8.65 6.43
CA HIS A 116 -10.29 10.08 6.36
C HIS A 116 -9.49 10.61 7.53
N GLU A 117 -9.82 10.22 8.73
CA GLU A 117 -9.11 10.68 9.93
C GLU A 117 -7.65 10.28 9.89
N THR A 118 -7.37 9.03 9.55
CA THR A 118 -6.01 8.52 9.53
C THR A 118 -5.16 9.27 8.53
N LEU A 119 -5.67 9.46 7.32
CA LEU A 119 -4.93 10.15 6.26
C LEU A 119 -4.80 11.64 6.54
N ALA A 120 -5.80 12.25 7.16
CA ALA A 120 -5.76 13.67 7.52
C ALA A 120 -4.74 13.94 8.62
N ASN A 121 -4.49 12.99 9.49
CA ASN A 121 -3.55 13.14 10.60
C ASN A 121 -2.10 12.81 10.21
N LEU A 122 -1.90 12.33 9.02
CA LEU A 122 -0.56 12.08 8.52
C LEU A 122 0.08 13.36 8.01
#